data_debdb840d6e07a7155de6c7792dbe16b
#
_entry.id   debdb840d6e07a7155de6c7792dbe16b
#
_cell.length_a   1.000
_cell.length_b   1.000
_cell.length_c   1.000
_cell.angle_alpha   90.00
_cell.angle_beta   90.00
_cell.angle_gamma   90.00
#
_symmetry.space_group_name_H-M   'P 1'
#
loop_
_entity.id
_entity.type
_entity.pdbx_description
1 polymer ?
#
loop_
_entity_poly.entity_id
_entity_poly.type
_entity_poly.pdbx_seq_one_letter_code
_entity_poly.pdbx_strand_id
1 'polypeptide(L)'
;MQRIDTSAKHLGEFLAWLLSGNRQADMPGGGRSFRRRCQSLWEIWPLAPVVDQVHEVVFVDGIHLGRKAVVLIAQSRDFILGWYVARSENSRAWEALMNPIAPPDVVVTDGGSGFEKARKKAWPNTRVQRCTFHVFGTIKQATTIGPKLAASKELYGLGKQLLHVKDREQAASWIDTYLDWCKRWEGFLAQKTKRDDGGWQYTHERLVRARNSVNRLIGAEVLFTYTDPQFEGALPAMNNQIEGAANALLRQLLRDHRGMRLTRRIKAIFWWCYMHTENPLPPAQILKIMPTDTQIEAQWEHASRTHPAAGVIPRWGDAIAWHDLHHTSPHRNNWD
;
A
#
# COMPACT_ATOMS: atom_id res chain seq x y z
N MET A 1 -15.62 35.21 14.38
CA MET A 1 -16.06 34.00 15.09
C MET A 1 -17.10 33.21 14.30
N GLN A 2 -18.27 33.74 13.97
CA GLN A 2 -19.37 33.01 13.31
C GLN A 2 -19.01 32.26 11.97
N ARG A 3 -18.12 32.79 11.13
CA ARG A 3 -17.76 32.14 9.85
C ARG A 3 -16.91 30.87 10.03
N ILE A 4 -16.02 30.84 11.02
CA ILE A 4 -15.17 29.66 11.29
C ILE A 4 -16.02 28.52 11.85
N ASP A 5 -16.95 28.81 12.76
CA ASP A 5 -17.83 27.82 13.34
C ASP A 5 -18.74 27.18 12.28
N THR A 6 -19.26 27.98 11.34
CA THR A 6 -20.09 27.48 10.24
C THR A 6 -19.27 26.60 9.28
N SER A 7 -18.05 26.99 8.94
CA SER A 7 -17.17 26.19 8.08
C SER A 7 -16.71 24.92 8.75
N ALA A 8 -16.42 24.93 10.06
CA ALA A 8 -16.08 23.77 10.84
C ALA A 8 -17.24 22.76 10.91
N LYS A 9 -18.48 23.27 11.10
CA LYS A 9 -19.68 22.46 11.03
C LYS A 9 -19.85 21.79 9.66
N HIS A 10 -19.66 22.55 8.57
CA HIS A 10 -19.73 21.99 7.21
C HIS A 10 -18.65 20.93 6.94
N LEU A 11 -17.43 21.11 7.48
CA LEU A 11 -16.39 20.09 7.37
C LEU A 11 -16.78 18.84 8.17
N GLY A 12 -17.35 18.96 9.35
CA GLY A 12 -17.89 17.84 10.12
C GLY A 12 -18.98 17.07 9.35
N GLU A 13 -19.94 17.79 8.76
CA GLU A 13 -20.99 17.19 7.92
C GLU A 13 -20.40 16.50 6.67
N PHE A 14 -19.38 17.11 6.05
CA PHE A 14 -18.68 16.54 4.92
C PHE A 14 -17.94 15.24 5.28
N LEU A 15 -17.20 15.22 6.38
CA LEU A 15 -16.49 14.04 6.85
C LEU A 15 -17.47 12.92 7.26
N ALA A 16 -18.55 13.27 7.97
CA ALA A 16 -19.60 12.31 8.34
C ALA A 16 -20.22 11.65 7.10
N TRP A 17 -20.47 12.43 6.04
CA TRP A 17 -20.94 11.89 4.75
C TRP A 17 -19.86 11.06 4.06
N LEU A 18 -18.64 11.59 3.92
CA LEU A 18 -17.57 10.97 3.15
C LEU A 18 -17.18 9.60 3.72
N LEU A 19 -17.14 9.49 5.05
CA LEU A 19 -16.73 8.27 5.77
C LEU A 19 -17.89 7.30 6.06
N SER A 20 -19.07 7.60 5.53
CA SER A 20 -20.26 6.74 5.67
C SER A 20 -20.80 6.32 4.30
N GLY A 21 -21.71 5.35 4.29
CA GLY A 21 -22.46 4.97 3.09
C GLY A 21 -23.68 5.88 2.80
N ASN A 22 -23.81 7.02 3.49
CA ASN A 22 -24.97 7.91 3.36
C ASN A 22 -25.00 8.58 1.98
N ARG A 23 -26.20 8.76 1.44
CA ARG A 23 -26.40 9.50 0.20
C ARG A 23 -26.32 11.00 0.45
N GLN A 24 -25.86 11.78 -0.53
CA GLN A 24 -25.88 13.24 -0.43
C GLN A 24 -27.30 13.82 -0.27
N ALA A 25 -28.30 13.12 -0.74
CA ALA A 25 -29.71 13.53 -0.60
C ALA A 25 -30.19 13.49 0.86
N ASP A 26 -29.61 12.61 1.66
CA ASP A 26 -30.00 12.39 3.05
C ASP A 26 -29.28 13.35 4.02
N MET A 27 -28.32 14.12 3.49
CA MET A 27 -27.59 15.11 4.29
C MET A 27 -28.38 16.41 4.48
N PRO A 28 -28.11 17.16 5.54
CA PRO A 28 -28.82 18.41 5.85
C PRO A 28 -28.89 19.37 4.64
N GLY A 29 -30.10 19.79 4.28
CA GLY A 29 -30.37 20.66 3.15
C GLY A 29 -30.42 19.97 1.78
N GLY A 30 -30.35 18.63 1.74
CA GLY A 30 -30.49 17.82 0.55
C GLY A 30 -29.31 17.90 -0.42
N GLY A 31 -29.33 17.04 -1.46
CA GLY A 31 -28.18 16.77 -2.32
C GLY A 31 -27.52 17.96 -3.02
N ARG A 32 -28.31 18.91 -3.57
CA ARG A 32 -27.75 20.08 -4.28
C ARG A 32 -27.12 21.09 -3.31
N SER A 33 -27.81 21.42 -2.24
CA SER A 33 -27.34 22.36 -1.23
C SER A 33 -26.13 21.81 -0.49
N PHE A 34 -26.16 20.53 -0.10
CA PHE A 34 -25.02 19.84 0.49
C PHE A 34 -23.81 19.86 -0.43
N ARG A 35 -23.96 19.49 -1.70
CA ARG A 35 -22.89 19.51 -2.70
C ARG A 35 -22.25 20.88 -2.85
N ARG A 36 -23.05 21.95 -2.87
CA ARG A 36 -22.57 23.33 -2.98
C ARG A 36 -21.76 23.76 -1.74
N ARG A 37 -22.21 23.37 -0.53
CA ARG A 37 -21.47 23.63 0.70
C ARG A 37 -20.14 22.90 0.77
N CYS A 38 -20.09 21.66 0.29
CA CYS A 38 -18.89 20.84 0.31
C CYS A 38 -17.90 21.11 -0.83
N GLN A 39 -18.24 22.01 -1.78
CA GLN A 39 -17.40 22.26 -2.96
C GLN A 39 -15.98 22.72 -2.58
N SER A 40 -15.87 23.71 -1.71
CA SER A 40 -14.59 24.24 -1.24
C SER A 40 -13.83 23.28 -0.32
N LEU A 41 -14.53 22.37 0.37
CA LEU A 41 -13.91 21.40 1.26
C LEU A 41 -13.12 20.34 0.47
N TRP A 42 -13.46 20.11 -0.78
CA TRP A 42 -12.69 19.26 -1.67
C TRP A 42 -11.33 19.85 -2.10
N GLU A 43 -11.09 21.13 -1.84
CA GLU A 43 -9.79 21.77 -2.10
C GLU A 43 -8.75 21.44 -1.02
N ILE A 44 -9.19 20.98 0.16
CA ILE A 44 -8.33 20.69 1.30
C ILE A 44 -7.61 19.36 1.11
N TRP A 45 -6.31 19.34 1.45
CA TRP A 45 -5.47 18.14 1.46
C TRP A 45 -5.09 17.77 2.89
N PRO A 46 -5.61 16.65 3.43
CA PRO A 46 -5.11 16.12 4.70
C PRO A 46 -3.64 15.69 4.53
N LEU A 47 -2.76 16.25 5.36
CA LEU A 47 -1.34 15.86 5.36
C LEU A 47 -1.08 14.77 6.40
N ALA A 48 -0.24 13.81 6.02
CA ALA A 48 0.23 12.79 6.94
C ALA A 48 1.03 13.41 8.10
N PRO A 49 0.88 12.92 9.32
CA PRO A 49 1.68 13.37 10.46
C PRO A 49 3.15 13.01 10.31
N VAL A 50 4.00 13.62 11.13
CA VAL A 50 5.33 13.09 11.44
C VAL A 50 5.16 12.20 12.65
N VAL A 51 5.70 10.98 12.61
CA VAL A 51 5.58 9.98 13.66
C VAL A 51 6.97 9.69 14.19
N ASP A 52 7.29 10.29 15.34
CA ASP A 52 8.58 10.12 16.02
C ASP A 52 8.59 8.90 16.96
N GLN A 53 7.40 8.36 17.28
CA GLN A 53 7.28 7.14 18.09
C GLN A 53 7.70 5.93 17.30
N VAL A 54 8.58 5.11 17.89
CA VAL A 54 8.95 3.81 17.34
C VAL A 54 7.84 2.81 17.61
N HIS A 55 7.34 2.18 16.55
CA HIS A 55 6.35 1.11 16.63
C HIS A 55 7.04 -0.24 16.50
N GLU A 56 6.60 -1.22 17.29
CA GLU A 56 7.08 -2.60 17.20
C GLU A 56 6.82 -3.17 15.79
N VAL A 57 5.62 -2.98 15.27
CA VAL A 57 5.21 -3.49 13.96
C VAL A 57 4.52 -2.41 13.13
N VAL A 58 4.97 -2.22 11.91
CA VAL A 58 4.31 -1.39 10.89
C VAL A 58 3.92 -2.23 9.69
N PHE A 59 2.71 -2.08 9.23
CA PHE A 59 2.19 -2.70 8.00
C PHE A 59 2.22 -1.68 6.88
N VAL A 60 2.66 -2.08 5.70
CA VAL A 60 2.66 -1.22 4.52
C VAL A 60 2.01 -1.90 3.33
N ASP A 61 1.22 -1.13 2.58
CA ASP A 61 0.55 -1.62 1.37
C ASP A 61 0.18 -0.46 0.45
N GLY A 62 -0.19 -0.76 -0.80
CA GLY A 62 -0.60 0.21 -1.81
C GLY A 62 -2.03 0.00 -2.31
N ILE A 63 -2.83 1.06 -2.33
CA ILE A 63 -4.15 1.04 -2.99
C ILE A 63 -4.03 1.61 -4.38
N HIS A 64 -4.16 0.75 -5.37
CA HIS A 64 -4.13 1.13 -6.77
C HIS A 64 -5.46 1.75 -7.23
N LEU A 65 -5.38 2.90 -7.86
CA LEU A 65 -6.48 3.60 -8.51
C LEU A 65 -6.37 3.42 -10.03
N GLY A 66 -6.63 2.19 -10.46
CA GLY A 66 -6.37 1.76 -11.84
C GLY A 66 -4.87 1.77 -12.15
N ARG A 67 -4.51 2.22 -13.38
CA ARG A 67 -3.11 2.37 -13.80
C ARG A 67 -2.59 3.80 -13.61
N LYS A 68 -3.36 4.67 -12.97
CA LYS A 68 -3.10 6.11 -12.96
C LYS A 68 -2.41 6.59 -11.69
N ALA A 69 -2.71 5.98 -10.56
CA ALA A 69 -2.11 6.34 -9.27
C ALA A 69 -2.17 5.16 -8.29
N VAL A 70 -1.31 5.22 -7.29
CA VAL A 70 -1.33 4.37 -6.11
C VAL A 70 -1.23 5.25 -4.87
N VAL A 71 -1.99 4.96 -3.84
CA VAL A 71 -1.81 5.56 -2.52
C VAL A 71 -1.13 4.51 -1.65
N LEU A 72 0.11 4.79 -1.27
CA LEU A 72 0.88 4.00 -0.32
C LEU A 72 0.44 4.36 1.10
N ILE A 73 0.27 3.37 1.96
CA ILE A 73 -0.21 3.55 3.33
C ILE A 73 0.70 2.78 4.28
N ALA A 74 1.05 3.43 5.40
CA ALA A 74 1.70 2.81 6.54
C ALA A 74 0.74 2.85 7.73
N GLN A 75 0.61 1.72 8.44
CA GLN A 75 -0.30 1.55 9.55
C GLN A 75 0.40 0.79 10.69
N SER A 76 0.16 1.20 11.93
CA SER A 76 0.40 0.38 13.11
C SER A 76 -0.76 -0.63 13.29
N ARG A 77 -0.86 -1.28 14.44
CA ARG A 77 -2.02 -2.13 14.74
C ARG A 77 -3.32 -1.34 14.81
N ASP A 78 -3.26 -0.14 15.37
CA ASP A 78 -4.43 0.62 15.79
C ASP A 78 -4.67 1.86 14.92
N PHE A 79 -3.61 2.45 14.34
CA PHE A 79 -3.67 3.75 13.70
C PHE A 79 -2.96 3.77 12.35
N ILE A 80 -3.43 4.64 11.47
CA ILE A 80 -2.72 5.03 10.25
C ILE A 80 -1.57 5.97 10.64
N LEU A 81 -0.35 5.64 10.21
CA LEU A 81 0.86 6.39 10.51
C LEU A 81 1.23 7.37 9.38
N GLY A 82 0.90 7.00 8.15
CA GLY A 82 1.22 7.84 7.01
C GLY A 82 0.62 7.34 5.71
N TRP A 83 0.58 8.23 4.72
CA TRP A 83 0.15 7.93 3.36
C TRP A 83 0.87 8.82 2.36
N TYR A 84 0.99 8.33 1.13
CA TYR A 84 1.67 9.06 0.06
C TYR A 84 1.08 8.67 -1.30
N VAL A 85 0.75 9.63 -2.15
CA VAL A 85 0.27 9.34 -3.51
C VAL A 85 1.41 9.36 -4.51
N ALA A 86 1.47 8.32 -5.37
CA ALA A 86 2.43 8.23 -6.45
C ALA A 86 1.76 7.67 -7.71
N ARG A 87 2.46 7.78 -8.84
CA ARG A 87 2.03 7.14 -10.08
C ARG A 87 2.23 5.63 -10.04
N SER A 88 3.26 5.16 -9.35
CA SER A 88 3.61 3.76 -9.18
C SER A 88 4.39 3.53 -7.89
N GLU A 89 4.47 2.28 -7.47
CA GLU A 89 5.23 1.85 -6.29
C GLU A 89 6.74 1.83 -6.57
N ASN A 90 7.33 2.99 -6.78
CA ASN A 90 8.77 3.12 -6.97
C ASN A 90 9.49 3.41 -5.63
N SER A 91 10.82 3.28 -5.61
CA SER A 91 11.59 3.47 -4.38
C SER A 91 11.50 4.88 -3.81
N ARG A 92 11.35 5.91 -4.63
CA ARG A 92 11.20 7.30 -4.15
C ARG A 92 9.87 7.50 -3.42
N ALA A 93 8.80 6.91 -3.95
CA ALA A 93 7.48 6.98 -3.33
C ALA A 93 7.47 6.27 -1.97
N TRP A 94 8.05 5.07 -1.88
CA TRP A 94 8.20 4.36 -0.62
C TRP A 94 9.10 5.11 0.38
N GLU A 95 10.20 5.69 -0.09
CA GLU A 95 11.06 6.52 0.74
C GLU A 95 10.32 7.76 1.29
N ALA A 96 9.50 8.41 0.46
CA ALA A 96 8.68 9.54 0.87
C ALA A 96 7.64 9.18 1.93
N LEU A 97 7.05 7.98 1.85
CA LEU A 97 6.16 7.46 2.89
C LEU A 97 6.92 7.17 4.19
N MET A 98 8.11 6.59 4.09
CA MET A 98 8.88 6.11 5.25
C MET A 98 9.56 7.23 6.03
N ASN A 99 10.08 8.24 5.34
CA ASN A 99 10.90 9.30 5.96
C ASN A 99 10.24 10.04 7.12
N PRO A 100 8.92 10.35 7.11
CA PRO A 100 8.26 11.00 8.24
C PRO A 100 7.88 10.05 9.39
N ILE A 101 8.20 8.75 9.29
CA ILE A 101 7.84 7.73 10.28
C ILE A 101 9.13 7.17 10.87
N ALA A 102 9.25 7.16 12.20
CA ALA A 102 10.37 6.53 12.90
C ALA A 102 10.51 5.07 12.48
N PRO A 103 11.76 4.57 12.22
CA PRO A 103 11.98 3.19 11.82
C PRO A 103 11.37 2.21 12.82
N PRO A 104 10.46 1.34 12.42
CA PRO A 104 9.87 0.32 13.31
C PRO A 104 10.86 -0.84 13.53
N ASP A 105 10.60 -1.68 14.54
CA ASP A 105 11.37 -2.90 14.74
C ASP A 105 11.14 -3.88 13.59
N VAL A 106 9.90 -4.06 13.16
CA VAL A 106 9.52 -4.92 12.03
C VAL A 106 8.54 -4.22 11.09
N VAL A 107 8.72 -4.45 9.80
CA VAL A 107 7.72 -4.07 8.78
C VAL A 107 7.14 -5.31 8.10
N VAL A 108 5.81 -5.38 8.03
CA VAL A 108 5.08 -6.41 7.28
C VAL A 108 4.69 -5.85 5.92
N THR A 109 5.05 -6.58 4.85
CA THR A 109 4.87 -6.10 3.48
C THR A 109 4.60 -7.25 2.51
N ASP A 110 3.93 -6.95 1.39
CA ASP A 110 3.88 -7.83 0.22
C ASP A 110 5.19 -7.84 -0.56
N GLY A 111 6.08 -6.87 -0.32
CA GLY A 111 7.41 -6.69 -0.89
C GLY A 111 7.41 -5.91 -2.20
N GLY A 112 8.48 -6.05 -2.92
CA GLY A 112 8.75 -5.33 -4.15
C GLY A 112 10.14 -4.71 -4.15
N SER A 113 10.76 -4.58 -5.32
CA SER A 113 12.12 -4.03 -5.43
C SER A 113 12.19 -2.55 -5.04
N GLY A 114 11.12 -1.80 -5.32
CA GLY A 114 10.99 -0.39 -4.92
C GLY A 114 10.95 -0.22 -3.41
N PHE A 115 10.10 -1.02 -2.74
CA PHE A 115 10.00 -1.05 -1.29
C PHE A 115 11.35 -1.41 -0.64
N GLU A 116 11.96 -2.52 -1.04
CA GLU A 116 13.21 -2.99 -0.42
C GLU A 116 14.37 -1.99 -0.57
N LYS A 117 14.45 -1.31 -1.74
CA LYS A 117 15.42 -0.24 -1.94
C LYS A 117 15.18 0.94 -1.01
N ALA A 118 13.93 1.36 -0.83
CA ALA A 118 13.55 2.44 0.07
C ALA A 118 13.80 2.08 1.53
N ARG A 119 13.39 0.87 1.96
CA ARG A 119 13.59 0.38 3.31
C ARG A 119 15.06 0.40 3.72
N LYS A 120 15.96 -0.13 2.88
CA LYS A 120 17.41 -0.12 3.16
C LYS A 120 17.96 1.29 3.40
N LYS A 121 17.34 2.31 2.81
CA LYS A 121 17.76 3.70 2.96
C LYS A 121 17.09 4.39 4.15
N ALA A 122 15.77 4.28 4.27
CA ALA A 122 14.99 4.99 5.29
C ALA A 122 14.95 4.23 6.62
N TRP A 123 14.84 2.89 6.58
CA TRP A 123 14.71 2.01 7.74
C TRP A 123 15.75 0.88 7.72
N PRO A 124 17.07 1.17 7.74
CA PRO A 124 18.13 0.18 7.50
C PRO A 124 18.12 -0.99 8.48
N ASN A 125 17.77 -0.74 9.73
CA ASN A 125 17.77 -1.74 10.81
C ASN A 125 16.43 -2.43 11.03
N THR A 126 15.37 -1.98 10.34
CA THR A 126 14.04 -2.59 10.44
C THR A 126 14.04 -3.98 9.82
N ARG A 127 13.60 -4.97 10.58
CA ARG A 127 13.40 -6.33 10.09
C ARG A 127 12.17 -6.39 9.16
N VAL A 128 12.17 -7.36 8.27
CA VAL A 128 11.08 -7.52 7.30
C VAL A 128 10.37 -8.83 7.52
N GLN A 129 9.06 -8.80 7.61
CA GLN A 129 8.19 -9.96 7.47
C GLN A 129 7.48 -9.91 6.12
N ARG A 130 7.68 -10.90 5.29
CA ARG A 130 6.94 -11.07 4.03
C ARG A 130 5.58 -11.67 4.31
N CYS A 131 4.53 -11.02 3.81
CA CYS A 131 3.17 -11.54 3.91
C CYS A 131 3.07 -12.95 3.29
N THR A 132 2.84 -13.97 4.11
CA THR A 132 2.77 -15.37 3.66
C THR A 132 1.62 -15.60 2.70
N PHE A 133 0.52 -14.84 2.82
CA PHE A 133 -0.60 -14.88 1.87
C PHE A 133 -0.19 -14.45 0.45
N HIS A 134 0.62 -13.38 0.32
CA HIS A 134 1.16 -12.97 -0.99
C HIS A 134 2.17 -13.95 -1.56
N VAL A 135 2.96 -14.58 -0.71
CA VAL A 135 3.85 -15.69 -1.14
C VAL A 135 3.05 -16.87 -1.66
N PHE A 136 1.99 -17.26 -0.94
CA PHE A 136 1.05 -18.27 -1.45
C PHE A 136 0.39 -17.82 -2.76
N GLY A 137 -0.02 -16.56 -2.87
CA GLY A 137 -0.55 -15.99 -4.11
C GLY A 137 0.40 -16.18 -5.31
N THR A 138 1.69 -15.93 -5.12
CA THR A 138 2.73 -16.16 -6.13
C THR A 138 2.84 -17.64 -6.52
N ILE A 139 2.84 -18.53 -5.53
CA ILE A 139 2.85 -19.99 -5.77
C ILE A 139 1.58 -20.41 -6.53
N LYS A 140 0.42 -19.93 -6.10
CA LYS A 140 -0.88 -20.22 -6.74
C LYS A 140 -0.95 -19.76 -8.19
N GLN A 141 -0.38 -18.58 -8.51
CA GLN A 141 -0.29 -18.11 -9.91
C GLN A 141 0.62 -18.99 -10.76
N ALA A 142 1.71 -19.53 -10.19
CA ALA A 142 2.64 -20.39 -10.90
C ALA A 142 2.08 -21.79 -11.13
N THR A 143 1.37 -22.34 -10.15
CA THR A 143 0.85 -23.72 -10.16
C THR A 143 -0.57 -23.82 -10.72
N THR A 144 -1.34 -22.72 -10.75
CA THR A 144 -2.80 -22.66 -10.96
C THR A 144 -3.61 -23.23 -9.78
N ILE A 145 -4.96 -23.04 -9.80
CA ILE A 145 -5.85 -23.53 -8.72
C ILE A 145 -6.03 -25.04 -8.74
N GLY A 146 -5.94 -25.65 -9.94
CA GLY A 146 -6.09 -27.09 -10.15
C GLY A 146 -4.86 -27.65 -10.88
N PRO A 147 -3.69 -27.73 -10.22
CA PRO A 147 -2.46 -28.16 -10.87
C PRO A 147 -2.56 -29.61 -11.36
N LYS A 148 -2.10 -29.89 -12.58
CA LYS A 148 -2.10 -31.24 -13.17
C LYS A 148 -0.75 -31.94 -12.97
N LEU A 149 0.36 -31.20 -13.08
CA LEU A 149 1.70 -31.74 -12.92
C LEU A 149 2.00 -32.06 -11.46
N ALA A 150 2.69 -33.18 -11.20
CA ALA A 150 3.03 -33.62 -9.84
C ALA A 150 3.83 -32.55 -9.08
N ALA A 151 4.88 -32.00 -9.69
CA ALA A 151 5.66 -30.91 -9.12
C ALA A 151 4.80 -29.69 -8.74
N SER A 152 3.81 -29.33 -9.57
CA SER A 152 2.89 -28.24 -9.30
C SER A 152 1.92 -28.54 -8.16
N LYS A 153 1.42 -29.80 -8.07
CA LYS A 153 0.53 -30.24 -6.98
C LYS A 153 1.23 -30.14 -5.64
N GLU A 154 2.47 -30.65 -5.58
CA GLU A 154 3.28 -30.60 -4.35
C GLU A 154 3.59 -29.16 -3.94
N LEU A 155 4.06 -28.31 -4.87
CA LEU A 155 4.35 -26.91 -4.57
C LEU A 155 3.09 -26.14 -4.12
N TYR A 156 1.94 -26.41 -4.73
CA TYR A 156 0.67 -25.82 -4.30
C TYR A 156 0.27 -26.26 -2.89
N GLY A 157 0.52 -27.55 -2.55
CA GLY A 157 0.34 -28.10 -1.21
C GLY A 157 1.21 -27.39 -0.18
N LEU A 158 2.51 -27.23 -0.49
CA LEU A 158 3.46 -26.48 0.34
C LEU A 158 3.02 -25.01 0.52
N GLY A 159 2.53 -24.39 -0.54
CA GLY A 159 1.97 -23.02 -0.44
C GLY A 159 0.78 -22.92 0.51
N LYS A 160 -0.10 -23.93 0.54
CA LYS A 160 -1.20 -23.97 1.52
C LYS A 160 -0.70 -24.22 2.94
N GLN A 161 0.26 -25.10 3.12
CA GLN A 161 0.87 -25.39 4.43
C GLN A 161 1.56 -24.14 5.00
N LEU A 162 2.20 -23.32 4.16
CA LEU A 162 2.83 -22.05 4.57
C LEU A 162 1.89 -21.13 5.35
N LEU A 163 0.60 -21.10 5.01
CA LEU A 163 -0.40 -20.27 5.69
C LEU A 163 -0.74 -20.76 7.10
N HIS A 164 -0.34 -21.97 7.47
CA HIS A 164 -0.64 -22.62 8.75
C HIS A 164 0.59 -22.78 9.64
N VAL A 165 1.76 -22.34 9.20
CA VAL A 165 2.99 -22.31 10.02
C VAL A 165 2.80 -21.30 11.14
N LYS A 166 3.03 -21.72 12.40
CA LYS A 166 2.77 -20.89 13.59
C LYS A 166 4.01 -20.59 14.41
N ASP A 167 4.97 -21.50 14.41
CA ASP A 167 6.15 -21.45 15.26
C ASP A 167 7.43 -21.81 14.49
N ARG A 168 8.57 -21.69 15.17
CA ARG A 168 9.89 -21.91 14.59
C ARG A 168 10.13 -23.36 14.16
N GLU A 169 9.60 -24.32 14.90
CA GLU A 169 9.75 -25.75 14.58
C GLU A 169 8.99 -26.09 13.29
N GLN A 170 7.76 -25.63 13.18
CA GLN A 170 6.96 -25.78 11.96
C GLN A 170 7.60 -25.02 10.78
N ALA A 171 8.20 -23.84 11.00
CA ALA A 171 8.91 -23.10 9.96
C ALA A 171 10.12 -23.90 9.44
N ALA A 172 10.93 -24.46 10.34
CA ALA A 172 12.06 -25.31 9.98
C ALA A 172 11.60 -26.54 9.18
N SER A 173 10.60 -27.28 9.68
CA SER A 173 10.02 -28.43 8.99
C SER A 173 9.46 -28.08 7.61
N TRP A 174 8.82 -26.92 7.47
CA TRP A 174 8.34 -26.44 6.18
C TRP A 174 9.49 -26.15 5.22
N ILE A 175 10.56 -25.51 5.69
CA ILE A 175 11.77 -25.22 4.88
C ILE A 175 12.38 -26.53 4.40
N ASP A 176 12.57 -27.52 5.28
CA ASP A 176 13.14 -28.82 4.92
C ASP A 176 12.29 -29.52 3.85
N THR A 177 10.98 -29.56 4.02
CA THR A 177 10.05 -30.16 3.04
C THR A 177 10.12 -29.41 1.69
N TYR A 178 10.25 -28.10 1.72
CA TYR A 178 10.40 -27.30 0.51
C TYR A 178 11.75 -27.54 -0.18
N LEU A 179 12.84 -27.68 0.56
CA LEU A 179 14.16 -27.99 0.02
C LEU A 179 14.19 -29.40 -0.61
N ASP A 180 13.52 -30.36 0.01
CA ASP A 180 13.34 -31.69 -0.55
C ASP A 180 12.55 -31.66 -1.85
N TRP A 181 11.50 -30.83 -1.93
CA TRP A 181 10.79 -30.59 -3.18
C TRP A 181 11.72 -29.99 -4.26
N CYS A 182 12.55 -29.01 -3.91
CA CYS A 182 13.50 -28.42 -4.83
C CYS A 182 14.47 -29.45 -5.39
N LYS A 183 15.03 -30.31 -4.54
CA LYS A 183 15.97 -31.38 -4.90
C LYS A 183 15.31 -32.45 -5.78
N ARG A 184 14.12 -32.92 -5.37
CA ARG A 184 13.35 -33.95 -6.12
C ARG A 184 13.03 -33.52 -7.55
N TRP A 185 12.67 -32.25 -7.73
CA TRP A 185 12.22 -31.74 -9.02
C TRP A 185 13.30 -30.95 -9.77
N GLU A 186 14.57 -31.00 -9.33
CA GLU A 186 15.67 -30.23 -9.95
C GLU A 186 15.79 -30.49 -11.44
N GLY A 187 15.90 -31.76 -11.85
CA GLY A 187 16.02 -32.16 -13.25
C GLY A 187 14.81 -31.76 -14.10
N PHE A 188 13.60 -31.87 -13.53
CA PHE A 188 12.37 -31.43 -14.20
C PHE A 188 12.34 -29.90 -14.40
N LEU A 189 12.73 -29.15 -13.41
CA LEU A 189 12.77 -27.67 -13.48
C LEU A 189 13.91 -27.14 -14.36
N ALA A 190 14.96 -27.95 -14.57
CA ALA A 190 16.08 -27.59 -15.44
C ALA A 190 15.77 -27.80 -16.95
N GLN A 191 14.67 -28.48 -17.28
CA GLN A 191 14.27 -28.70 -18.67
C GLN A 191 14.09 -27.39 -19.43
N LYS A 192 14.64 -27.34 -20.65
CA LYS A 192 14.58 -26.19 -21.53
C LYS A 192 13.93 -26.55 -22.86
N THR A 193 13.16 -25.63 -23.40
CA THR A 193 12.54 -25.72 -24.72
C THR A 193 13.10 -24.60 -25.59
N LYS A 194 13.39 -24.92 -26.87
CA LYS A 194 13.83 -23.94 -27.84
C LYS A 194 12.66 -23.03 -28.22
N ARG A 195 12.91 -21.74 -28.26
CA ARG A 195 11.94 -20.73 -28.69
C ARG A 195 11.94 -20.56 -30.18
N ASP A 196 10.89 -20.00 -30.73
CA ASP A 196 10.78 -19.72 -32.18
C ASP A 196 11.84 -18.74 -32.67
N ASP A 197 12.35 -17.84 -31.80
CA ASP A 197 13.44 -16.91 -32.08
C ASP A 197 14.83 -17.55 -32.00
N GLY A 198 14.92 -18.86 -31.79
CA GLY A 198 16.17 -19.63 -31.67
C GLY A 198 16.79 -19.65 -30.28
N GLY A 199 16.26 -18.85 -29.33
CA GLY A 199 16.68 -18.84 -27.93
C GLY A 199 16.18 -20.06 -27.14
N TRP A 200 16.67 -20.20 -25.89
CA TRP A 200 16.22 -21.22 -24.95
C TRP A 200 15.44 -20.59 -23.79
N GLN A 201 14.35 -21.27 -23.38
CA GLN A 201 13.60 -20.91 -22.19
C GLN A 201 13.35 -22.14 -21.32
N TYR A 202 13.12 -21.94 -20.01
CA TYR A 202 12.70 -23.05 -19.17
C TYR A 202 11.31 -23.55 -19.58
N THR A 203 11.17 -24.87 -19.78
CA THR A 203 9.89 -25.51 -20.10
C THR A 203 8.86 -25.22 -19.03
N HIS A 204 9.29 -25.20 -17.77
CA HIS A 204 8.46 -24.97 -16.59
C HIS A 204 8.75 -23.60 -15.95
N GLU A 205 8.88 -22.56 -16.77
CA GLU A 205 9.33 -21.22 -16.35
C GLU A 205 8.57 -20.66 -15.15
N ARG A 206 7.25 -20.87 -15.09
CA ARG A 206 6.41 -20.39 -13.97
C ARG A 206 6.84 -21.00 -12.63
N LEU A 207 7.09 -22.31 -12.61
CA LEU A 207 7.56 -23.03 -11.42
C LEU A 207 8.98 -22.60 -11.03
N VAL A 208 9.86 -22.44 -12.01
CA VAL A 208 11.23 -21.94 -11.79
C VAL A 208 11.20 -20.55 -11.17
N ARG A 209 10.35 -19.65 -11.65
CA ARG A 209 10.19 -18.31 -11.10
C ARG A 209 9.66 -18.35 -9.65
N ALA A 210 8.66 -19.20 -9.37
CA ALA A 210 8.12 -19.37 -8.02
C ALA A 210 9.19 -19.92 -7.06
N ARG A 211 9.91 -20.98 -7.44
CA ARG A 211 11.04 -21.52 -6.69
C ARG A 211 12.09 -20.45 -6.38
N ASN A 212 12.53 -19.71 -7.39
CA ASN A 212 13.54 -18.67 -7.23
C ASN A 212 13.05 -17.53 -6.31
N SER A 213 11.75 -17.23 -6.35
CA SER A 213 11.14 -16.25 -5.44
C SER A 213 11.17 -16.74 -3.99
N VAL A 214 10.74 -17.98 -3.74
CA VAL A 214 10.74 -18.55 -2.39
C VAL A 214 12.17 -18.70 -1.86
N ASN A 215 13.11 -19.22 -2.67
CA ASN A 215 14.53 -19.34 -2.29
C ASN A 215 15.11 -17.99 -1.84
N ARG A 216 14.78 -16.91 -2.55
CA ARG A 216 15.23 -15.56 -2.18
C ARG A 216 14.66 -15.10 -0.84
N LEU A 217 13.41 -15.43 -0.55
CA LEU A 217 12.77 -15.05 0.73
C LEU A 217 13.35 -15.84 1.90
N ILE A 218 13.63 -17.13 1.69
CA ILE A 218 14.29 -17.98 2.70
C ILE A 218 15.73 -17.48 2.94
N GLY A 219 16.51 -17.28 1.86
CA GLY A 219 17.89 -16.81 1.96
C GLY A 219 18.05 -15.39 2.53
N ALA A 220 17.00 -14.56 2.44
CA ALA A 220 16.94 -13.24 3.06
C ALA A 220 16.34 -13.26 4.49
N GLU A 221 15.94 -14.43 5.00
CA GLU A 221 15.34 -14.63 6.34
C GLU A 221 14.11 -13.75 6.62
N VAL A 222 13.31 -13.45 5.57
CA VAL A 222 12.15 -12.55 5.68
C VAL A 222 10.80 -13.29 5.67
N LEU A 223 10.80 -14.62 5.51
CA LEU A 223 9.56 -15.40 5.37
C LEU A 223 8.94 -15.77 6.71
N PHE A 224 9.76 -16.02 7.72
CA PHE A 224 9.35 -16.52 9.03
C PHE A 224 9.83 -15.62 10.18
N THR A 225 9.98 -14.32 9.95
CA THR A 225 10.39 -13.36 11.00
C THR A 225 9.43 -13.39 12.19
N TYR A 226 8.14 -13.66 11.95
CA TYR A 226 7.11 -13.75 12.99
C TYR A 226 7.27 -14.95 13.94
N THR A 227 8.11 -15.93 13.60
CA THR A 227 8.41 -17.06 14.49
C THR A 227 9.63 -16.81 15.39
N ASP A 228 10.24 -15.64 15.29
CA ASP A 228 11.35 -15.25 16.17
C ASP A 228 10.81 -15.02 17.58
N PRO A 229 11.39 -15.65 18.62
CA PRO A 229 10.97 -15.47 20.02
C PRO A 229 10.90 -14.01 20.47
N GLN A 230 11.72 -13.13 19.90
CA GLN A 230 11.68 -11.68 20.18
C GLN A 230 10.31 -11.08 19.86
N PHE A 231 9.57 -11.64 18.88
CA PHE A 231 8.28 -11.12 18.41
C PHE A 231 7.12 -12.10 18.70
N GLU A 232 7.30 -13.04 19.59
CA GLU A 232 6.29 -14.07 19.88
C GLU A 232 4.96 -13.45 20.31
N GLY A 233 3.90 -13.77 19.56
CA GLY A 233 2.55 -13.22 19.76
C GLY A 233 2.36 -11.77 19.28
N ALA A 234 3.45 -11.07 18.95
CA ALA A 234 3.41 -9.67 18.54
C ALA A 234 3.33 -9.48 17.01
N LEU A 235 3.96 -10.36 16.23
CA LEU A 235 4.09 -10.23 14.79
C LEU A 235 3.21 -11.22 14.03
N PRO A 236 2.25 -10.75 13.20
CA PRO A 236 1.46 -11.65 12.37
C PRO A 236 2.23 -12.10 11.12
N ALA A 237 1.99 -13.34 10.70
CA ALA A 237 2.52 -13.92 9.46
C ALA A 237 2.00 -13.22 8.19
N MET A 238 0.84 -12.57 8.29
CA MET A 238 0.09 -12.03 7.16
C MET A 238 -0.23 -10.55 7.35
N ASN A 239 -0.37 -9.84 6.25
CA ASN A 239 -0.74 -8.41 6.21
C ASN A 239 -2.28 -8.19 6.33
N ASN A 240 -3.00 -9.12 6.97
CA ASN A 240 -4.46 -9.10 7.05
C ASN A 240 -5.01 -7.85 7.74
N GLN A 241 -4.24 -7.21 8.63
CA GLN A 241 -4.67 -5.99 9.29
C GLN A 241 -4.85 -4.84 8.32
N ILE A 242 -3.92 -4.65 7.38
CA ILE A 242 -4.05 -3.58 6.38
C ILE A 242 -4.97 -4.02 5.22
N GLU A 243 -4.88 -5.28 4.77
CA GLU A 243 -5.70 -5.76 3.65
C GLU A 243 -7.16 -5.98 4.02
N GLY A 244 -7.43 -6.62 5.16
CA GLY A 244 -8.77 -6.95 5.63
C GLY A 244 -9.48 -5.80 6.33
N ALA A 245 -8.75 -4.90 6.99
CA ALA A 245 -9.32 -3.75 7.68
C ALA A 245 -9.23 -2.49 6.81
N ALA A 246 -8.04 -1.86 6.72
CA ALA A 246 -7.91 -0.57 6.05
C ALA A 246 -8.25 -0.63 4.55
N ASN A 247 -7.65 -1.55 3.80
CA ASN A 247 -7.89 -1.64 2.36
C ASN A 247 -9.31 -2.08 2.00
N ALA A 248 -9.93 -2.95 2.79
CA ALA A 248 -11.32 -3.36 2.57
C ALA A 248 -12.28 -2.17 2.79
N LEU A 249 -12.07 -1.40 3.86
CA LEU A 249 -12.85 -0.21 4.18
C LEU A 249 -12.65 0.89 3.14
N LEU A 250 -11.41 1.12 2.69
CA LEU A 250 -11.12 2.09 1.64
C LEU A 250 -11.71 1.69 0.29
N ARG A 251 -11.69 0.40 -0.07
CA ARG A 251 -12.36 -0.08 -1.26
C ARG A 251 -13.89 0.07 -1.14
N GLN A 252 -14.45 -0.13 0.05
CA GLN A 252 -15.87 0.13 0.32
C GLN A 252 -16.18 1.62 0.16
N LEU A 253 -15.43 2.51 0.79
CA LEU A 253 -15.54 3.96 0.62
C LEU A 253 -15.57 4.38 -0.85
N LEU A 254 -14.66 3.85 -1.66
CA LEU A 254 -14.59 4.15 -3.09
C LEU A 254 -15.77 3.57 -3.88
N ARG A 255 -16.38 2.47 -3.43
CA ARG A 255 -17.62 1.92 -4.02
C ARG A 255 -18.85 2.74 -3.67
N ASP A 256 -18.95 3.17 -2.41
CA ASP A 256 -20.06 3.99 -1.91
C ASP A 256 -20.11 5.36 -2.62
N HIS A 257 -18.93 5.90 -2.94
CA HIS A 257 -18.75 7.16 -3.64
C HIS A 257 -18.29 6.98 -5.09
N ARG A 258 -18.81 5.94 -5.79
CA ARG A 258 -18.52 5.72 -7.21
C ARG A 258 -18.88 6.96 -8.05
N GLY A 259 -18.09 7.23 -9.10
CA GLY A 259 -18.28 8.41 -9.96
C GLY A 259 -17.44 9.62 -9.55
N MET A 260 -16.66 9.53 -8.46
CA MET A 260 -15.67 10.55 -8.15
C MET A 260 -14.53 10.56 -9.16
N ARG A 261 -14.10 11.77 -9.57
CA ARG A 261 -12.85 11.96 -10.33
C ARG A 261 -11.66 11.48 -9.52
N LEU A 262 -10.56 11.14 -10.19
CA LEU A 262 -9.37 10.55 -9.57
C LEU A 262 -8.84 11.39 -8.40
N THR A 263 -8.73 12.72 -8.55
CA THR A 263 -8.29 13.61 -7.46
C THR A 263 -9.17 13.49 -6.22
N ARG A 264 -10.50 13.46 -6.39
CA ARG A 264 -11.42 13.29 -5.25
C ARG A 264 -11.33 11.91 -4.63
N ARG A 265 -11.07 10.87 -5.41
CA ARG A 265 -10.82 9.51 -4.88
C ARG A 265 -9.57 9.47 -4.03
N ILE A 266 -8.50 10.14 -4.45
CA ILE A 266 -7.26 10.26 -3.67
C ILE A 266 -7.53 11.03 -2.38
N LYS A 267 -8.21 12.19 -2.46
CA LYS A 267 -8.57 12.99 -1.29
C LYS A 267 -9.49 12.22 -0.33
N ALA A 268 -10.40 11.42 -0.85
CA ALA A 268 -11.25 10.55 -0.01
C ALA A 268 -10.42 9.54 0.79
N ILE A 269 -9.42 8.91 0.16
CA ILE A 269 -8.47 8.01 0.84
C ILE A 269 -7.67 8.81 1.88
N PHE A 270 -7.15 9.99 1.54
CA PHE A 270 -6.39 10.84 2.47
C PHE A 270 -7.21 11.25 3.68
N TRP A 271 -8.49 11.63 3.49
CA TRP A 271 -9.41 11.95 4.57
C TRP A 271 -9.68 10.75 5.46
N TRP A 272 -9.87 9.58 4.84
CA TRP A 272 -10.06 8.35 5.61
C TRP A 272 -8.80 8.05 6.44
N CYS A 273 -7.62 8.08 5.83
CA CYS A 273 -6.35 7.87 6.53
C CYS A 273 -6.17 8.87 7.68
N TYR A 274 -6.41 10.16 7.42
CA TYR A 274 -6.27 11.21 8.43
C TYR A 274 -7.19 10.99 9.63
N MET A 275 -8.45 10.64 9.40
CA MET A 275 -9.42 10.39 10.47
C MET A 275 -9.17 9.08 11.24
N HIS A 276 -8.26 8.23 10.74
CA HIS A 276 -7.80 7.01 11.43
C HIS A 276 -6.36 7.12 11.95
N THR A 277 -5.80 8.33 12.01
CA THR A 277 -4.57 8.58 12.79
C THR A 277 -4.89 8.56 14.29
N GLU A 278 -3.88 8.47 15.14
CA GLU A 278 -4.04 8.42 16.58
C GLU A 278 -4.81 9.63 17.14
N ASN A 279 -4.49 10.83 16.66
CA ASN A 279 -5.03 12.08 17.17
C ASN A 279 -5.46 13.02 16.04
N PRO A 280 -6.57 12.72 15.33
CA PRO A 280 -7.07 13.61 14.28
C PRO A 280 -7.59 14.91 14.89
N LEU A 281 -7.20 16.04 14.32
CA LEU A 281 -7.61 17.35 14.81
C LEU A 281 -9.10 17.60 14.57
N PRO A 282 -9.74 18.42 15.41
CA PRO A 282 -11.13 18.82 15.21
C PRO A 282 -11.26 19.73 13.96
N PRO A 283 -12.43 19.76 13.29
CA PRO A 283 -12.65 20.47 12.04
C PRO A 283 -12.18 21.92 12.01
N ALA A 284 -12.34 22.66 13.10
CA ALA A 284 -11.92 24.05 13.19
C ALA A 284 -10.39 24.22 13.11
N GLN A 285 -9.62 23.28 13.61
CA GLN A 285 -8.16 23.29 13.53
C GLN A 285 -7.68 22.79 12.17
N ILE A 286 -8.32 21.76 11.62
CA ILE A 286 -8.06 21.27 10.27
C ILE A 286 -8.11 22.41 9.26
N LEU A 287 -9.17 23.22 9.28
CA LEU A 287 -9.35 24.37 8.38
C LEU A 287 -8.25 25.44 8.49
N LYS A 288 -7.53 25.48 9.61
CA LYS A 288 -6.44 26.45 9.81
C LYS A 288 -5.09 25.98 9.27
N ILE A 289 -4.84 24.67 9.32
CA ILE A 289 -3.50 24.13 9.10
C ILE A 289 -3.36 23.29 7.83
N MET A 290 -4.46 22.70 7.34
CA MET A 290 -4.38 21.86 6.14
C MET A 290 -4.34 22.71 4.89
N PRO A 291 -3.42 22.42 3.95
CA PRO A 291 -3.29 23.18 2.72
C PRO A 291 -4.44 22.92 1.76
N THR A 292 -4.68 23.92 0.90
CA THR A 292 -5.61 23.84 -0.23
C THR A 292 -4.88 23.45 -1.53
N ASP A 293 -5.63 23.12 -2.58
CA ASP A 293 -5.10 22.85 -3.92
C ASP A 293 -4.13 23.94 -4.38
N THR A 294 -4.50 25.21 -4.24
CA THR A 294 -3.65 26.36 -4.64
C THR A 294 -2.32 26.41 -3.88
N GLN A 295 -2.36 26.13 -2.57
CA GLN A 295 -1.15 26.13 -1.75
C GLN A 295 -0.22 24.95 -2.09
N ILE A 296 -0.79 23.78 -2.34
CA ILE A 296 0.00 22.62 -2.76
C ILE A 296 0.57 22.83 -4.16
N GLU A 297 -0.19 23.40 -5.09
CA GLU A 297 0.28 23.71 -6.43
C GLU A 297 1.47 24.69 -6.40
N ALA A 298 1.38 25.74 -5.59
CA ALA A 298 2.49 26.67 -5.39
C ALA A 298 3.74 25.98 -4.81
N GLN A 299 3.57 25.08 -3.84
CA GLN A 299 4.68 24.31 -3.29
C GLN A 299 5.26 23.33 -4.31
N TRP A 300 4.40 22.70 -5.13
CA TRP A 300 4.85 21.82 -6.20
C TRP A 300 5.63 22.56 -7.27
N GLU A 301 5.16 23.72 -7.71
CA GLU A 301 5.88 24.58 -8.66
C GLU A 301 7.24 25.00 -8.11
N HIS A 302 7.31 25.38 -6.85
CA HIS A 302 8.58 25.71 -6.20
C HIS A 302 9.52 24.51 -6.18
N ALA A 303 9.06 23.35 -5.75
CA ALA A 303 9.84 22.11 -5.71
C ALA A 303 10.32 21.69 -7.11
N SER A 304 9.49 21.89 -8.15
CA SER A 304 9.84 21.55 -9.53
C SER A 304 10.91 22.47 -10.12
N ARG A 305 10.94 23.73 -9.71
CA ARG A 305 11.95 24.72 -10.17
C ARG A 305 13.29 24.54 -9.47
N THR A 306 13.27 24.17 -8.20
CA THR A 306 14.50 24.03 -7.39
C THR A 306 15.19 22.69 -7.57
N HIS A 307 14.58 21.72 -8.25
CA HIS A 307 15.02 20.34 -8.16
C HIS A 307 14.86 19.45 -9.36
N PRO A 308 15.71 19.48 -10.33
CA PRO A 308 16.00 18.25 -11.08
C PRO A 308 16.90 17.28 -10.31
N ALA A 309 17.78 17.77 -9.44
CA ALA A 309 18.88 16.94 -8.95
C ALA A 309 18.96 16.64 -7.46
N ALA A 310 18.34 17.39 -6.58
CA ALA A 310 18.64 17.29 -5.15
C ALA A 310 17.62 16.54 -4.28
N GLY A 311 16.62 15.90 -4.85
CA GLY A 311 15.90 14.82 -4.13
C GLY A 311 14.90 15.25 -3.07
N VAL A 312 14.46 16.50 -2.98
CA VAL A 312 13.35 16.86 -2.10
C VAL A 312 12.06 16.27 -2.67
N ILE A 313 11.52 15.28 -1.97
CA ILE A 313 10.25 14.64 -2.33
C ILE A 313 9.15 15.39 -1.57
N PRO A 314 8.12 15.93 -2.26
CA PRO A 314 6.99 16.57 -1.58
C PRO A 314 6.31 15.63 -0.60
N ARG A 315 5.88 16.12 0.55
CA ARG A 315 5.27 15.31 1.62
C ARG A 315 3.92 14.69 1.25
N TRP A 316 3.20 15.26 0.28
CA TRP A 316 1.85 14.84 -0.08
C TRP A 316 1.81 13.82 -1.22
N GLY A 317 2.81 13.79 -2.08
CA GLY A 317 2.80 12.90 -3.23
C GLY A 317 3.96 13.14 -4.19
N ASP A 318 4.06 12.26 -5.17
CA ASP A 318 5.02 12.37 -6.27
C ASP A 318 4.67 13.58 -7.16
N ALA A 319 5.67 14.43 -7.47
CA ALA A 319 5.48 15.60 -8.33
C ALA A 319 4.92 15.22 -9.72
N ILE A 320 5.27 14.08 -10.25
CA ILE A 320 4.71 13.55 -11.51
C ILE A 320 3.23 13.22 -11.32
N ALA A 321 2.88 12.53 -10.22
CA ALA A 321 1.48 12.22 -9.91
C ALA A 321 0.65 13.48 -9.71
N TRP A 322 1.20 14.49 -9.02
CA TRP A 322 0.55 15.78 -8.85
C TRP A 322 0.29 16.46 -10.19
N HIS A 323 1.31 16.55 -11.04
CA HIS A 323 1.19 17.12 -12.37
C HIS A 323 0.11 16.41 -13.20
N ASP A 324 0.14 15.08 -13.22
CA ASP A 324 -0.85 14.28 -13.95
C ASP A 324 -2.28 14.46 -13.41
N LEU A 325 -2.45 14.78 -12.12
CA LEU A 325 -3.74 14.96 -11.48
C LEU A 325 -4.37 16.34 -11.75
N HIS A 326 -3.55 17.38 -11.83
CA HIS A 326 -4.01 18.78 -11.86
C HIS A 326 -3.83 19.47 -13.21
N HIS A 327 -2.89 19.04 -14.04
CA HIS A 327 -2.77 19.59 -15.39
C HIS A 327 -3.78 18.93 -16.34
N THR A 328 -4.84 19.65 -16.64
CA THR A 328 -5.79 19.31 -17.72
C THR A 328 -5.16 19.64 -19.07
N SER A 329 -4.43 18.68 -19.64
CA SER A 329 -4.17 18.73 -21.08
C SER A 329 -5.49 18.46 -21.83
N PRO A 330 -5.83 19.23 -22.88
CA PRO A 330 -7.01 18.97 -23.70
C PRO A 330 -7.07 17.56 -24.31
N HIS A 331 -5.91 16.88 -24.38
CA HIS A 331 -5.78 15.52 -24.89
C HIS A 331 -5.83 14.43 -23.80
N ARG A 332 -6.03 14.77 -22.52
CA ARG A 332 -6.06 13.83 -21.39
C ARG A 332 -7.41 13.74 -20.70
N ASN A 333 -8.49 13.86 -21.45
CA ASN A 333 -9.85 13.67 -20.93
C ASN A 333 -10.19 12.21 -20.54
N ASN A 334 -9.20 11.32 -20.45
CA ASN A 334 -9.36 9.91 -20.05
C ASN A 334 -9.06 9.67 -18.56
N TRP A 335 -9.49 10.60 -17.71
CA TRP A 335 -9.46 10.42 -16.26
C TRP A 335 -10.75 9.77 -15.71
N ASP A 336 -11.70 9.45 -16.59
CA ASP A 336 -12.96 8.77 -16.27
C ASP A 336 -12.81 7.25 -16.35
#